data_e5cf88dc112a9f7d935d4b65cceada23
#
_entry.id   e5cf88dc112a9f7d935d4b65cceada23
#
_cell.length_a   1.000
_cell.length_b   1.000
_cell.length_c   1.000
_cell.angle_alpha   90.00
_cell.angle_beta   90.00
_cell.angle_gamma   90.00
#
_symmetry.space_group_name_H-M   'P 1'
#
loop_
_entity.id
_entity.type
_entity.pdbx_description
1 polymer ?
#
loop_
_entity_poly.entity_id
_entity_poly.type
_entity_poly.pdbx_seq_one_letter_code
_entity_poly.pdbx_strand_id
1 'polypeptide(L)'
;MEPVLYDIKDAARYLGVAPSTLRYWEREGLVRAGRNRGNDYRQYALHDLIDASEIAFYRRLGVPVRELAGYRTLSARDLDDALDRTARDVEQRIAELEAMRARLARQRALNARAEGLEAAGMRPGAPAIARLDAIDYADPSLWPLLVDEPWRFAVLVDAADPGTVFEMVADTPTHAGAVWERGAPDAGEGRECLLLVDPDDPNRSNAAALFAEASRQGIEPQAVVGNYLLTASDETGRWDCHRAWVVGETPRDPADDR
;
A
#
# COMPACT_ATOMS: atom_id res chain seq x y z
N MET A 1 -30.35 -54.86 -10.54
CA MET A 1 -30.61 -53.57 -9.86
C MET A 1 -30.30 -52.51 -10.90
N GLU A 2 -31.30 -51.72 -11.30
CA GLU A 2 -31.03 -50.61 -12.24
C GLU A 2 -30.06 -49.61 -11.63
N PRO A 3 -29.10 -49.09 -12.40
CA PRO A 3 -28.18 -48.12 -11.87
C PRO A 3 -28.91 -46.82 -11.50
N VAL A 4 -28.66 -46.33 -10.29
CA VAL A 4 -29.19 -45.01 -9.86
C VAL A 4 -28.45 -43.94 -10.68
N LEU A 5 -29.27 -43.10 -11.37
CA LEU A 5 -28.77 -42.01 -12.20
C LEU A 5 -29.30 -40.69 -11.61
N TYR A 6 -28.43 -39.70 -11.54
CA TYR A 6 -28.70 -38.38 -11.01
C TYR A 6 -28.73 -37.35 -12.13
N ASP A 7 -29.69 -36.47 -12.14
CA ASP A 7 -29.66 -35.33 -13.06
C ASP A 7 -28.65 -34.27 -12.62
N ILE A 8 -28.36 -33.32 -13.50
CA ILE A 8 -27.34 -32.28 -13.22
C ILE A 8 -27.72 -31.38 -12.03
N LYS A 9 -29.02 -31.17 -11.76
CA LYS A 9 -29.48 -30.33 -10.63
C LYS A 9 -29.22 -31.03 -9.31
N ASP A 10 -29.57 -32.30 -9.24
CA ASP A 10 -29.36 -33.12 -8.05
C ASP A 10 -27.86 -33.36 -7.82
N ALA A 11 -27.10 -33.72 -8.86
CA ALA A 11 -25.65 -33.87 -8.76
C ALA A 11 -24.98 -32.59 -8.25
N ALA A 12 -25.33 -31.44 -8.80
CA ALA A 12 -24.79 -30.14 -8.38
C ALA A 12 -25.13 -29.81 -6.92
N ARG A 13 -26.38 -30.08 -6.51
CA ARG A 13 -26.85 -29.88 -5.13
C ARG A 13 -26.07 -30.76 -4.14
N TYR A 14 -25.88 -32.04 -4.43
CA TYR A 14 -25.15 -32.99 -3.56
C TYR A 14 -23.67 -32.62 -3.42
N LEU A 15 -23.07 -32.14 -4.50
CA LEU A 15 -21.65 -31.72 -4.51
C LEU A 15 -21.47 -30.28 -3.94
N GLY A 16 -22.55 -29.54 -3.73
CA GLY A 16 -22.48 -28.14 -3.28
C GLY A 16 -21.83 -27.21 -4.30
N VAL A 17 -22.08 -27.44 -5.60
CA VAL A 17 -21.55 -26.64 -6.70
C VAL A 17 -22.68 -26.16 -7.63
N ALA A 18 -22.42 -25.15 -8.46
CA ALA A 18 -23.41 -24.74 -9.47
C ALA A 18 -23.49 -25.77 -10.61
N PRO A 19 -24.66 -25.96 -11.26
CA PRO A 19 -24.75 -26.79 -12.46
C PRO A 19 -23.82 -26.36 -13.60
N SER A 20 -23.50 -25.07 -13.70
CA SER A 20 -22.52 -24.53 -14.64
C SER A 20 -21.09 -25.03 -14.34
N THR A 21 -20.74 -25.23 -13.09
CA THR A 21 -19.46 -25.78 -12.64
C THR A 21 -19.31 -27.23 -13.10
N LEU A 22 -20.34 -28.07 -12.95
CA LEU A 22 -20.31 -29.45 -13.45
C LEU A 22 -20.17 -29.50 -14.98
N ARG A 23 -20.86 -28.63 -15.72
CA ARG A 23 -20.69 -28.50 -17.17
C ARG A 23 -19.28 -28.08 -17.57
N TYR A 24 -18.68 -27.19 -16.80
CA TYR A 24 -17.30 -26.77 -16.99
C TYR A 24 -16.33 -27.94 -16.74
N TRP A 25 -16.47 -28.66 -15.62
CA TRP A 25 -15.65 -29.83 -15.31
C TRP A 25 -15.80 -30.96 -16.36
N GLU A 26 -17.01 -31.19 -16.89
CA GLU A 26 -17.24 -32.12 -18.00
C GLU A 26 -16.45 -31.70 -19.25
N ARG A 27 -16.48 -30.41 -19.61
CA ARG A 27 -15.76 -29.85 -20.75
C ARG A 27 -14.24 -29.97 -20.58
N GLU A 28 -13.74 -29.77 -19.37
CA GLU A 28 -12.32 -29.93 -19.04
C GLU A 28 -11.92 -31.42 -18.86
N GLY A 29 -12.85 -32.37 -19.04
CA GLY A 29 -12.58 -33.80 -18.92
C GLY A 29 -12.37 -34.36 -17.51
N LEU A 30 -12.65 -33.55 -16.45
CA LEU A 30 -12.55 -33.97 -15.06
C LEU A 30 -13.66 -34.92 -14.64
N VAL A 31 -14.86 -34.68 -15.12
CA VAL A 31 -16.08 -35.41 -14.77
C VAL A 31 -16.71 -35.96 -16.04
N ARG A 32 -17.27 -37.17 -15.94
CA ARG A 32 -18.03 -37.78 -17.05
C ARG A 32 -19.52 -37.66 -16.74
N ALA A 33 -20.29 -37.42 -17.78
CA ALA A 33 -21.75 -37.48 -17.73
C ALA A 33 -22.24 -38.37 -18.84
N GLY A 34 -23.12 -39.28 -18.51
CA GLY A 34 -23.92 -40.01 -19.49
C GLY A 34 -25.02 -39.13 -20.08
N ARG A 35 -25.73 -39.64 -21.09
CA ARG A 35 -26.89 -38.99 -21.69
C ARG A 35 -28.11 -39.90 -21.54
N ASN A 36 -29.21 -39.29 -21.12
CA ASN A 36 -30.50 -39.97 -21.10
C ASN A 36 -30.94 -40.30 -22.55
N ARG A 37 -31.25 -41.55 -22.83
CA ARG A 37 -31.63 -42.02 -24.19
C ARG A 37 -32.92 -41.40 -24.71
N GLY A 38 -33.80 -40.94 -23.79
CA GLY A 38 -35.11 -40.40 -24.17
C GLY A 38 -35.12 -38.90 -24.42
N ASN A 39 -34.26 -38.10 -23.77
CA ASN A 39 -34.31 -36.65 -23.82
C ASN A 39 -32.93 -35.95 -23.92
N ASP A 40 -31.85 -36.73 -24.09
CA ASP A 40 -30.46 -36.31 -24.20
C ASP A 40 -29.95 -35.47 -23.00
N TYR A 41 -30.67 -35.43 -21.86
CA TYR A 41 -30.21 -34.74 -20.68
C TYR A 41 -29.05 -35.47 -20.00
N ARG A 42 -28.17 -34.66 -19.38
CA ARG A 42 -27.02 -35.17 -18.60
C ARG A 42 -27.48 -36.01 -17.43
N GLN A 43 -26.89 -37.18 -17.30
CA GLN A 43 -27.07 -38.08 -16.17
C GLN A 43 -25.73 -38.54 -15.63
N TYR A 44 -25.61 -38.59 -14.33
CA TYR A 44 -24.41 -39.03 -13.62
C TYR A 44 -24.70 -40.34 -12.91
N ALA A 45 -23.91 -41.36 -13.15
CA ALA A 45 -23.95 -42.57 -12.38
C ALA A 45 -23.29 -42.34 -11.00
N LEU A 46 -23.54 -43.21 -10.04
CA LEU A 46 -23.00 -43.10 -8.69
C LEU A 46 -21.46 -42.90 -8.68
N HIS A 47 -20.73 -43.69 -9.50
CA HIS A 47 -19.26 -43.58 -9.58
C HIS A 47 -18.80 -42.26 -10.19
N ASP A 48 -19.55 -41.69 -11.16
CA ASP A 48 -19.24 -40.36 -11.70
C ASP A 48 -19.47 -39.26 -10.65
N LEU A 49 -20.47 -39.45 -9.77
CA LEU A 49 -20.74 -38.55 -8.68
C LEU A 49 -19.67 -38.61 -7.58
N ILE A 50 -19.14 -39.83 -7.30
CA ILE A 50 -18.02 -40.05 -6.38
C ILE A 50 -16.78 -39.31 -6.90
N ASP A 51 -16.38 -39.54 -8.17
CA ASP A 51 -15.27 -38.84 -8.78
C ASP A 51 -15.43 -37.32 -8.75
N ALA A 52 -16.65 -36.84 -9.07
CA ALA A 52 -16.96 -35.43 -9.00
C ALA A 52 -16.88 -34.87 -7.56
N SER A 53 -17.15 -35.70 -6.54
CA SER A 53 -17.01 -35.29 -5.12
C SER A 53 -15.56 -35.11 -4.72
N GLU A 54 -14.67 -35.96 -5.21
CA GLU A 54 -13.23 -35.82 -4.98
C GLU A 54 -12.67 -34.56 -5.69
N ILE A 55 -13.07 -34.32 -6.93
CA ILE A 55 -12.75 -33.07 -7.62
C ILE A 55 -13.24 -31.86 -6.81
N ALA A 56 -14.48 -31.90 -6.30
CA ALA A 56 -15.03 -30.83 -5.47
C ALA A 56 -14.23 -30.63 -4.19
N PHE A 57 -13.74 -31.71 -3.57
CA PHE A 57 -12.87 -31.65 -2.39
C PHE A 57 -11.57 -30.89 -2.70
N TYR A 58 -10.80 -31.31 -3.71
CA TYR A 58 -9.55 -30.63 -4.08
C TYR A 58 -9.77 -29.17 -4.50
N ARG A 59 -10.89 -28.88 -5.18
CA ARG A 59 -11.26 -27.51 -5.54
C ARG A 59 -11.55 -26.63 -4.32
N ARG A 60 -12.10 -27.17 -3.25
CA ARG A 60 -12.28 -26.46 -1.98
C ARG A 60 -10.96 -26.19 -1.26
N LEU A 61 -9.96 -27.04 -1.45
CA LEU A 61 -8.61 -26.78 -0.99
C LEU A 61 -7.87 -25.72 -1.82
N GLY A 62 -8.47 -25.26 -2.94
CA GLY A 62 -7.86 -24.25 -3.82
C GLY A 62 -7.09 -24.82 -5.00
N VAL A 63 -6.94 -26.16 -5.11
CA VAL A 63 -6.20 -26.78 -6.23
C VAL A 63 -6.82 -26.37 -7.57
N PRO A 64 -6.07 -25.77 -8.51
CA PRO A 64 -6.59 -25.35 -9.81
C PRO A 64 -7.13 -26.50 -10.64
N VAL A 65 -8.15 -26.25 -11.49
CA VAL A 65 -8.74 -27.26 -12.39
C VAL A 65 -7.67 -27.92 -13.28
N ARG A 66 -6.71 -27.15 -13.78
CA ARG A 66 -5.62 -27.65 -14.62
C ARG A 66 -4.75 -28.71 -13.94
N GLU A 67 -4.57 -28.61 -12.61
CA GLU A 67 -3.79 -29.57 -11.82
C GLU A 67 -4.55 -30.88 -11.58
N LEU A 68 -5.86 -30.86 -11.73
CA LEU A 68 -6.74 -32.03 -11.63
C LEU A 68 -7.05 -32.63 -13.01
N ALA A 69 -6.48 -32.10 -14.09
CA ALA A 69 -6.69 -32.64 -15.42
C ALA A 69 -6.23 -34.13 -15.44
N GLY A 70 -7.09 -35.03 -15.99
CA GLY A 70 -6.83 -36.46 -15.97
C GLY A 70 -6.89 -37.09 -14.56
N TYR A 71 -7.63 -36.55 -13.61
CA TYR A 71 -7.73 -36.96 -12.20
C TYR A 71 -7.71 -38.46 -11.98
N ARG A 72 -8.45 -39.22 -12.79
CA ARG A 72 -8.50 -40.72 -12.72
C ARG A 72 -7.18 -41.43 -12.95
N THR A 73 -6.19 -40.74 -13.49
CA THR A 73 -4.86 -41.29 -13.81
C THR A 73 -3.74 -40.64 -13.02
N LEU A 74 -4.06 -39.64 -12.19
CA LEU A 74 -3.07 -39.00 -11.31
C LEU A 74 -2.61 -39.98 -10.24
N SER A 75 -1.31 -40.02 -10.04
CA SER A 75 -0.72 -40.76 -8.92
C SER A 75 -0.90 -39.97 -7.60
N ALA A 76 -0.71 -40.63 -6.47
CA ALA A 76 -0.67 -39.95 -5.16
C ALA A 76 0.38 -38.81 -5.13
N ARG A 77 1.53 -39.04 -5.81
CA ARG A 77 2.59 -38.06 -5.92
C ARG A 77 2.17 -36.84 -6.73
N ASP A 78 1.44 -37.02 -7.85
CA ASP A 78 0.93 -35.89 -8.64
C ASP A 78 -0.04 -35.02 -7.83
N LEU A 79 -0.87 -35.66 -7.00
CA LEU A 79 -1.79 -34.98 -6.11
C LEU A 79 -1.07 -34.23 -4.98
N ASP A 80 -0.06 -34.84 -4.37
CA ASP A 80 0.79 -34.20 -3.36
C ASP A 80 1.53 -33.00 -3.96
N ASP A 81 2.11 -33.14 -5.15
CA ASP A 81 2.78 -32.04 -5.87
C ASP A 81 1.81 -30.88 -6.18
N ALA A 82 0.54 -31.18 -6.50
CA ALA A 82 -0.50 -30.16 -6.73
C ALA A 82 -0.90 -29.45 -5.43
N LEU A 83 -1.00 -30.18 -4.32
CA LEU A 83 -1.25 -29.62 -3.00
C LEU A 83 -0.09 -28.71 -2.55
N ASP A 84 1.16 -29.15 -2.74
CA ASP A 84 2.36 -28.38 -2.39
C ASP A 84 2.45 -27.07 -3.19
N ARG A 85 2.12 -27.11 -4.50
CA ARG A 85 2.04 -25.87 -5.32
C ARG A 85 0.95 -24.94 -4.79
N THR A 86 -0.21 -25.50 -4.50
CA THR A 86 -1.34 -24.71 -3.96
C THR A 86 -1.00 -24.09 -2.61
N ALA A 87 -0.32 -24.84 -1.72
CA ALA A 87 0.11 -24.33 -0.43
C ALA A 87 1.07 -23.14 -0.58
N ARG A 88 2.06 -23.25 -1.48
CA ARG A 88 2.99 -22.14 -1.77
C ARG A 88 2.28 -20.89 -2.33
N ASP A 89 1.31 -21.08 -3.24
CA ASP A 89 0.52 -19.96 -3.78
C ASP A 89 -0.29 -19.27 -2.67
N VAL A 90 -0.84 -20.04 -1.73
CA VAL A 90 -1.57 -19.52 -0.56
C VAL A 90 -0.62 -18.76 0.37
N GLU A 91 0.55 -19.30 0.68
CA GLU A 91 1.57 -18.64 1.52
C GLU A 91 2.03 -17.33 0.90
N GLN A 92 2.32 -17.32 -0.39
CA GLN A 92 2.66 -16.11 -1.11
C GLN A 92 1.53 -15.06 -1.01
N ARG A 93 0.28 -15.49 -1.20
CA ARG A 93 -0.87 -14.59 -1.11
C ARG A 93 -1.08 -14.02 0.29
N ILE A 94 -0.82 -14.82 1.33
CA ILE A 94 -0.83 -14.35 2.73
C ILE A 94 0.23 -13.27 2.92
N ALA A 95 1.46 -13.48 2.47
CA ALA A 95 2.53 -12.49 2.59
C ALA A 95 2.20 -11.18 1.85
N GLU A 96 1.63 -11.25 0.64
CA GLU A 96 1.16 -10.08 -0.11
C GLU A 96 0.08 -9.29 0.66
N LEU A 97 -0.90 -10.00 1.25
CA LEU A 97 -1.98 -9.39 2.02
C LEU A 97 -1.46 -8.77 3.33
N GLU A 98 -0.49 -9.39 3.98
CA GLU A 98 0.16 -8.85 5.18
C GLU A 98 0.94 -7.57 4.86
N ALA A 99 1.69 -7.55 3.75
CA ALA A 99 2.37 -6.35 3.28
C ALA A 99 1.39 -5.22 2.96
N MET A 100 0.28 -5.53 2.29
CA MET A 100 -0.78 -4.56 2.01
C MET A 100 -1.41 -4.02 3.30
N ARG A 101 -1.69 -4.89 4.28
CA ARG A 101 -2.21 -4.47 5.59
C ARG A 101 -1.26 -3.52 6.32
N ALA A 102 0.05 -3.79 6.27
CA ALA A 102 1.06 -2.93 6.86
C ALA A 102 1.12 -1.55 6.19
N ARG A 103 1.03 -1.48 4.84
CA ARG A 103 0.96 -0.22 4.08
C ARG A 103 -0.29 0.59 4.45
N LEU A 104 -1.45 -0.06 4.53
CA LEU A 104 -2.70 0.59 4.96
C LEU A 104 -2.61 1.15 6.38
N ALA A 105 -2.04 0.40 7.31
CA ALA A 105 -1.86 0.86 8.70
C ALA A 105 -0.91 2.07 8.76
N ARG A 106 0.18 2.06 7.99
CA ARG A 106 1.10 3.18 7.89
C ARG A 106 0.39 4.43 7.34
N GLN A 107 -0.34 4.32 6.23
CA GLN A 107 -1.05 5.47 5.67
C GLN A 107 -2.08 6.05 6.63
N ARG A 108 -2.83 5.21 7.35
CA ARG A 108 -3.74 5.70 8.39
C ARG A 108 -3.02 6.45 9.51
N ALA A 109 -1.82 6.01 9.89
CA ALA A 109 -1.01 6.72 10.88
C ALA A 109 -0.51 8.08 10.36
N LEU A 110 -0.16 8.18 9.06
CA LEU A 110 0.19 9.45 8.43
C LEU A 110 -1.00 10.42 8.38
N ASN A 111 -2.19 9.93 8.02
CA ASN A 111 -3.42 10.73 8.01
C ASN A 111 -3.73 11.27 9.42
N ALA A 112 -3.72 10.41 10.44
CA ALA A 112 -3.95 10.82 11.82
C ALA A 112 -2.86 11.80 12.32
N ARG A 113 -1.62 11.68 11.78
CA ARG A 113 -0.56 12.64 12.10
C ARG A 113 -0.86 14.01 11.54
N ALA A 114 -1.34 14.13 10.31
CA ALA A 114 -1.73 15.41 9.71
C ALA A 114 -2.84 16.07 10.52
N GLU A 115 -3.93 15.36 10.85
CA GLU A 115 -5.02 15.85 11.70
C GLU A 115 -4.50 16.32 13.08
N GLY A 116 -3.60 15.52 13.69
CA GLY A 116 -3.02 15.86 14.98
C GLY A 116 -2.13 17.09 14.94
N LEU A 117 -1.38 17.33 13.85
CA LEU A 117 -0.56 18.53 13.67
C LEU A 117 -1.42 19.76 13.44
N GLU A 118 -2.48 19.63 12.63
CA GLU A 118 -3.44 20.71 12.41
C GLU A 118 -4.10 21.16 13.72
N ALA A 119 -4.60 20.21 14.50
CA ALA A 119 -5.27 20.48 15.77
C ALA A 119 -4.33 21.07 16.85
N ALA A 120 -3.07 20.60 16.89
CA ALA A 120 -2.09 21.03 17.90
C ALA A 120 -1.43 22.40 17.57
N GLY A 121 -1.40 22.76 16.28
CA GLY A 121 -0.62 23.90 15.81
C GLY A 121 0.90 23.68 15.94
N MET A 122 1.65 24.76 15.90
CA MET A 122 3.11 24.74 16.02
C MET A 122 3.55 24.44 17.45
N ARG A 123 4.53 23.53 17.60
CA ARG A 123 5.03 23.10 18.91
C ARG A 123 6.54 22.79 18.88
N PRO A 124 7.25 22.85 20.01
CA PRO A 124 8.65 22.45 20.09
C PRO A 124 8.86 21.02 19.56
N GLY A 125 9.88 20.81 18.75
CA GLY A 125 10.19 19.49 18.21
C GLY A 125 11.36 19.54 17.23
N ALA A 126 12.31 18.63 17.36
CA ALA A 126 13.43 18.49 16.44
C ALA A 126 13.00 17.77 15.14
N PRO A 127 13.61 18.11 13.98
CA PRO A 127 13.34 17.42 12.73
C PRO A 127 13.59 15.92 12.84
N ALA A 128 12.62 15.11 12.39
CA ALA A 128 12.81 13.66 12.28
C ALA A 128 13.61 13.29 11.01
N ILE A 129 13.69 14.19 10.04
CA ILE A 129 14.49 14.05 8.81
C ILE A 129 15.96 14.30 9.16
N ALA A 130 16.88 13.43 8.71
CA ALA A 130 18.32 13.61 8.91
C ALA A 130 18.95 14.42 7.77
N ARG A 131 18.48 14.21 6.52
CA ARG A 131 18.97 14.94 5.34
C ARG A 131 17.89 15.07 4.27
N LEU A 132 18.05 16.09 3.43
CA LEU A 132 17.28 16.28 2.21
C LEU A 132 18.25 16.36 1.02
N ASP A 133 17.99 15.52 0.03
CA ASP A 133 18.71 15.54 -1.25
C ASP A 133 17.79 16.12 -2.33
N ALA A 134 18.38 16.79 -3.33
CA ALA A 134 17.62 17.27 -4.46
C ALA A 134 17.03 16.10 -5.26
N ILE A 135 15.82 16.30 -5.76
CA ILE A 135 15.14 15.35 -6.64
C ILE A 135 15.70 15.50 -8.07
N ASP A 136 16.03 14.36 -8.68
CA ASP A 136 16.25 14.25 -10.12
C ASP A 136 15.13 13.38 -10.71
N TYR A 137 14.11 14.01 -11.27
CA TYR A 137 13.01 13.31 -11.91
C TYR A 137 13.38 12.54 -13.17
N ALA A 138 14.59 12.75 -13.71
CA ALA A 138 15.14 11.96 -14.81
C ALA A 138 15.73 10.62 -14.35
N ASP A 139 15.97 10.45 -13.04
CA ASP A 139 16.41 9.17 -12.48
C ASP A 139 15.23 8.19 -12.38
N PRO A 140 15.20 7.11 -13.18
CA PRO A 140 14.10 6.16 -13.16
C PRO A 140 14.00 5.35 -11.86
N SER A 141 15.06 5.32 -11.05
CA SER A 141 15.07 4.59 -9.77
C SER A 141 14.28 5.32 -8.67
N LEU A 142 14.05 6.62 -8.84
CA LEU A 142 13.32 7.44 -7.88
C LEU A 142 11.81 7.06 -7.82
N TRP A 143 11.20 6.79 -8.97
CA TRP A 143 9.77 6.58 -9.05
C TRP A 143 9.24 5.38 -8.27
N PRO A 144 9.86 4.18 -8.34
CA PRO A 144 9.48 3.06 -7.48
C PRO A 144 9.59 3.40 -5.99
N LEU A 145 10.63 4.14 -5.59
CA LEU A 145 10.82 4.59 -4.21
C LEU A 145 9.65 5.48 -3.77
N LEU A 146 9.28 6.49 -4.55
CA LEU A 146 8.20 7.41 -4.20
C LEU A 146 6.82 6.73 -4.21
N VAL A 147 6.61 5.73 -5.07
CA VAL A 147 5.37 4.93 -5.08
C VAL A 147 5.25 4.04 -3.85
N ASP A 148 6.34 3.40 -3.45
CA ASP A 148 6.34 2.47 -2.30
C ASP A 148 6.49 3.20 -0.96
N GLU A 149 7.21 4.33 -0.93
CA GLU A 149 7.51 5.13 0.25
C GLU A 149 7.23 6.62 0.02
N PRO A 150 5.98 7.03 -0.24
CA PRO A 150 5.64 8.43 -0.57
C PRO A 150 6.05 9.43 0.52
N TRP A 151 6.19 9.00 1.78
CA TRP A 151 6.71 9.84 2.87
C TRP A 151 8.18 10.23 2.70
N ARG A 152 8.90 9.68 1.73
CA ARG A 152 10.25 10.13 1.36
C ARG A 152 10.23 11.36 0.48
N PHE A 153 9.12 11.61 -0.21
CA PHE A 153 8.92 12.91 -0.83
C PHE A 153 8.94 13.99 0.26
N ALA A 154 9.72 15.02 0.04
CA ALA A 154 9.98 16.04 1.02
C ALA A 154 10.07 17.42 0.37
N VAL A 155 10.05 18.45 1.19
CA VAL A 155 10.16 19.82 0.73
C VAL A 155 11.10 20.62 1.65
N LEU A 156 11.70 21.62 1.05
CA LEU A 156 12.48 22.65 1.74
C LEU A 156 11.98 24.02 1.29
N VAL A 157 11.78 24.93 2.25
CA VAL A 157 11.46 26.34 1.98
C VAL A 157 12.44 27.20 2.76
N ASP A 158 13.13 28.11 2.08
CA ASP A 158 14.05 29.06 2.71
C ASP A 158 13.26 30.21 3.32
N ALA A 159 13.61 30.64 4.53
CA ALA A 159 12.97 31.78 5.19
C ALA A 159 13.22 33.12 4.46
N ALA A 160 14.33 33.22 3.71
CA ALA A 160 14.61 34.39 2.88
C ALA A 160 13.71 34.47 1.63
N ASP A 161 13.18 33.34 1.17
CA ASP A 161 12.24 33.25 0.04
C ASP A 161 11.10 32.28 0.33
N PRO A 162 10.14 32.65 1.18
CA PRO A 162 9.04 31.77 1.60
C PRO A 162 8.02 31.47 0.50
N GLY A 163 8.16 32.10 -0.66
CA GLY A 163 7.34 31.86 -1.85
C GLY A 163 7.83 30.70 -2.72
N THR A 164 9.06 30.21 -2.52
CA THR A 164 9.62 29.11 -3.32
C THR A 164 9.71 27.84 -2.49
N VAL A 165 9.05 26.78 -2.96
CA VAL A 165 9.10 25.44 -2.38
C VAL A 165 10.00 24.56 -3.25
N PHE A 166 11.06 24.04 -2.67
CA PHE A 166 11.96 23.09 -3.33
C PHE A 166 11.55 21.67 -2.99
N GLU A 167 11.31 20.88 -4.02
CA GLU A 167 11.01 19.45 -3.90
C GLU A 167 12.28 18.65 -3.64
N MET A 168 12.23 17.78 -2.66
CA MET A 168 13.38 17.04 -2.12
C MET A 168 13.00 15.57 -1.90
N VAL A 169 14.01 14.75 -1.65
CA VAL A 169 13.84 13.40 -1.11
C VAL A 169 14.50 13.31 0.26
N ALA A 170 13.78 12.75 1.24
CA ALA A 170 14.25 12.65 2.62
C ALA A 170 14.99 11.33 2.86
N ASP A 171 16.12 11.42 3.58
CA ASP A 171 16.89 10.28 4.09
C ASP A 171 17.25 9.23 3.03
N THR A 172 17.41 9.66 1.78
CA THR A 172 17.75 8.83 0.63
C THR A 172 18.82 9.56 -0.17
N PRO A 173 20.06 9.12 -0.14
CA PRO A 173 21.13 9.75 -0.93
C PRO A 173 20.82 9.67 -2.42
N THR A 174 20.88 10.80 -3.11
CA THR A 174 20.76 10.90 -4.57
C THR A 174 22.09 11.33 -5.19
N HIS A 175 22.21 11.19 -6.51
CA HIS A 175 23.37 11.69 -7.25
C HIS A 175 23.48 13.22 -7.23
N ALA A 176 22.38 13.93 -6.99
CA ALA A 176 22.35 15.39 -6.88
C ALA A 176 22.95 15.91 -5.55
N GLY A 177 23.07 15.04 -4.55
CA GLY A 177 23.71 15.33 -3.26
C GLY A 177 22.78 16.01 -2.26
N ALA A 178 23.29 16.15 -1.01
CA ALA A 178 22.56 16.76 0.09
C ALA A 178 22.45 18.27 -0.10
N VAL A 179 21.23 18.79 0.02
CA VAL A 179 20.92 20.22 0.04
C VAL A 179 20.79 20.71 1.48
N TRP A 180 20.26 19.86 2.37
CA TRP A 180 20.11 20.16 3.79
C TRP A 180 20.45 18.92 4.62
N GLU A 181 21.16 19.15 5.71
CA GLU A 181 21.44 18.12 6.71
C GLU A 181 21.12 18.66 8.09
N ARG A 182 20.53 17.81 8.95
CA ARG A 182 20.26 18.17 10.33
C ARG A 182 21.58 18.44 11.04
N GLY A 183 21.71 19.64 11.60
CA GLY A 183 22.86 20.03 12.42
C GLY A 183 23.03 19.14 13.66
N ALA A 184 24.11 19.34 14.42
CA ALA A 184 24.35 18.66 15.69
C ALA A 184 23.11 18.75 16.59
N PRO A 185 22.87 17.80 17.50
CA PRO A 185 21.69 17.77 18.39
C PRO A 185 21.45 19.06 19.19
N ASP A 186 22.49 19.85 19.37
CA ASP A 186 22.46 21.14 20.11
C ASP A 186 22.19 22.35 19.20
N ALA A 187 22.07 22.15 17.89
CA ALA A 187 21.86 23.22 16.93
C ALA A 187 20.35 23.50 16.78
N GLY A 188 19.84 24.38 17.61
CA GLY A 188 18.56 25.04 17.43
C GLY A 188 17.32 24.22 17.83
N GLU A 189 16.43 24.87 18.54
CA GLU A 189 15.08 24.38 18.81
C GLU A 189 14.24 24.46 17.53
N GLY A 190 13.92 23.30 16.92
CA GLY A 190 12.94 23.25 15.85
C GLY A 190 11.51 23.43 16.35
N ARG A 191 10.62 23.80 15.45
CA ARG A 191 9.17 23.87 15.71
C ARG A 191 8.46 22.92 14.74
N GLU A 192 7.85 21.87 15.28
CA GLU A 192 7.05 20.93 14.50
C GLU A 192 5.71 21.57 14.14
N CYS A 193 5.29 21.44 12.89
CA CYS A 193 4.08 22.04 12.35
C CYS A 193 3.53 21.26 11.15
N LEU A 194 2.36 21.66 10.65
CA LEU A 194 1.81 21.20 9.38
C LEU A 194 2.12 22.24 8.30
N LEU A 195 2.92 21.83 7.31
CA LEU A 195 3.12 22.62 6.10
C LEU A 195 2.13 22.15 5.05
N LEU A 196 1.42 23.08 4.44
CA LEU A 196 0.50 22.88 3.34
C LEU A 196 1.10 23.47 2.08
N VAL A 197 1.16 22.69 1.00
CA VAL A 197 1.64 23.12 -0.32
C VAL A 197 0.56 22.78 -1.34
N ASP A 198 0.26 23.70 -2.24
CA ASP A 198 -0.68 23.45 -3.33
C ASP A 198 0.02 22.56 -4.36
N PRO A 199 -0.53 21.36 -4.68
CA PRO A 199 0.12 20.44 -5.63
C PRO A 199 0.12 20.95 -7.07
N ASP A 200 -0.75 21.89 -7.40
CA ASP A 200 -0.86 22.48 -8.75
C ASP A 200 -0.06 23.80 -8.88
N ASP A 201 0.29 24.42 -7.75
CA ASP A 201 1.16 25.61 -7.65
C ASP A 201 2.05 25.50 -6.40
N PRO A 202 3.22 24.89 -6.51
CA PRO A 202 4.13 24.67 -5.38
C PRO A 202 4.54 25.97 -4.67
N ASN A 203 4.46 27.13 -5.34
CA ASN A 203 4.76 28.43 -4.72
C ASN A 203 3.62 28.92 -3.80
N ARG A 204 2.46 28.31 -3.87
CA ARG A 204 1.35 28.55 -2.97
C ARG A 204 1.42 27.61 -1.77
N SER A 205 1.86 28.14 -0.63
CA SER A 205 1.99 27.38 0.62
C SER A 205 1.67 28.27 1.84
N ASN A 206 1.57 27.63 3.02
CA ASN A 206 1.46 28.36 4.28
C ASN A 206 2.82 28.65 4.94
N ALA A 207 3.95 28.48 4.25
CA ALA A 207 5.30 28.62 4.81
C ALA A 207 5.54 30.00 5.44
N ALA A 208 5.14 31.07 4.77
CA ALA A 208 5.28 32.45 5.31
C ALA A 208 4.57 32.64 6.66
N ALA A 209 3.39 32.04 6.83
CA ALA A 209 2.65 32.07 8.09
C ALA A 209 3.36 31.26 9.18
N LEU A 210 3.97 30.12 8.81
CA LEU A 210 4.76 29.29 9.74
C LEU A 210 6.02 30.03 10.21
N PHE A 211 6.74 30.74 9.34
CA PHE A 211 7.88 31.56 9.73
C PHE A 211 7.47 32.70 10.68
N ALA A 212 6.39 33.37 10.38
CA ALA A 212 5.87 34.44 11.27
C ALA A 212 5.48 33.89 12.65
N GLU A 213 4.89 32.69 12.71
CA GLU A 213 4.55 32.01 13.97
C GLU A 213 5.80 31.60 14.76
N ALA A 214 6.80 31.00 14.10
CA ALA A 214 8.05 30.62 14.73
C ALA A 214 8.78 31.82 15.33
N SER A 215 8.79 32.98 14.61
CA SER A 215 9.37 34.22 15.11
C SER A 215 8.64 34.72 16.35
N ARG A 216 7.30 34.62 16.40
CA ARG A 216 6.52 34.98 17.62
C ARG A 216 6.84 34.04 18.81
N GLN A 217 7.25 32.80 18.54
CA GLN A 217 7.69 31.83 19.54
C GLN A 217 9.18 31.93 19.88
N GLY A 218 9.88 33.00 19.44
CA GLY A 218 11.26 33.29 19.80
C GLY A 218 12.31 32.47 19.04
N ILE A 219 11.99 32.01 17.82
CA ILE A 219 12.96 31.44 16.90
C ILE A 219 13.20 32.39 15.75
N GLU A 220 14.46 32.56 15.38
CA GLU A 220 14.85 33.19 14.12
C GLU A 220 14.86 32.13 13.02
N PRO A 221 13.81 32.05 12.17
CA PRO A 221 13.65 30.97 11.24
C PRO A 221 14.66 31.06 10.10
N GLN A 222 15.27 29.94 9.74
CA GLN A 222 16.15 29.81 8.58
C GLN A 222 15.49 29.04 7.44
N ALA A 223 14.79 27.96 7.76
CA ALA A 223 14.08 27.14 6.77
C ALA A 223 12.90 26.38 7.38
N VAL A 224 12.01 25.91 6.51
CA VAL A 224 11.08 24.82 6.81
C VAL A 224 11.52 23.58 6.03
N VAL A 225 11.67 22.45 6.74
CA VAL A 225 11.92 21.14 6.15
C VAL A 225 10.75 20.23 6.49
N GLY A 226 10.23 19.47 5.51
CA GLY A 226 9.06 18.64 5.74
C GLY A 226 9.05 17.40 4.86
N ASN A 227 8.42 16.34 5.36
CA ASN A 227 8.14 15.14 4.59
C ASN A 227 6.64 14.94 4.39
N TYR A 228 6.29 14.38 3.23
CA TYR A 228 4.92 14.18 2.81
C TYR A 228 4.16 13.21 3.72
N LEU A 229 2.90 13.53 3.97
CA LEU A 229 1.94 12.70 4.70
C LEU A 229 0.82 12.20 3.79
N LEU A 230 0.12 13.11 3.13
CA LEU A 230 -1.00 12.84 2.24
C LEU A 230 -1.35 14.09 1.43
N THR A 231 -2.10 13.89 0.35
CA THR A 231 -2.81 14.97 -0.34
C THR A 231 -4.29 14.91 0.06
N ALA A 232 -4.85 16.03 0.50
CA ALA A 232 -6.26 16.15 0.87
C ALA A 232 -6.86 17.46 0.36
N SER A 233 -8.18 17.54 0.32
CA SER A 233 -8.92 18.76 -0.01
C SER A 233 -9.74 19.21 1.17
N ASP A 234 -9.80 20.53 1.37
CA ASP A 234 -10.68 21.20 2.30
C ASP A 234 -11.50 22.30 1.59
N GLU A 235 -12.13 23.19 2.34
CA GLU A 235 -12.93 24.31 1.81
C GLU A 235 -12.08 25.35 1.06
N THR A 236 -10.74 25.36 1.28
CA THR A 236 -9.80 26.34 0.72
C THR A 236 -9.07 25.86 -0.52
N GLY A 237 -9.05 24.54 -0.76
CA GLY A 237 -8.41 23.95 -1.91
C GLY A 237 -7.92 22.52 -1.70
N ARG A 238 -7.01 22.10 -2.57
CA ARG A 238 -6.29 20.82 -2.48
C ARG A 238 -4.88 21.09 -1.99
N TRP A 239 -4.42 20.30 -1.03
CA TRP A 239 -3.16 20.52 -0.34
C TRP A 239 -2.36 19.25 -0.20
N ASP A 240 -1.08 19.31 -0.50
CA ASP A 240 -0.09 18.35 -0.04
C ASP A 240 0.28 18.71 1.40
N CYS A 241 -0.09 17.80 2.30
CA CYS A 241 0.16 17.94 3.73
C CYS A 241 1.53 17.37 4.08
N HIS A 242 2.38 18.16 4.69
CA HIS A 242 3.72 17.74 5.12
C HIS A 242 3.84 17.87 6.63
N ARG A 243 4.38 16.82 7.27
CA ARG A 243 4.94 16.97 8.60
C ARG A 243 6.21 17.77 8.48
N ALA A 244 6.25 18.94 9.06
CA ALA A 244 7.34 19.88 8.84
C ALA A 244 7.91 20.42 10.15
N TRP A 245 9.08 20.99 10.04
CA TRP A 245 9.77 21.65 11.12
C TRP A 245 10.35 22.97 10.61
N VAL A 246 9.97 24.06 11.28
CA VAL A 246 10.69 25.31 11.15
C VAL A 246 12.00 25.14 11.92
N VAL A 247 13.10 25.25 11.23
CA VAL A 247 14.45 25.20 11.82
C VAL A 247 15.06 26.60 11.82
N GLY A 248 15.79 26.92 12.87
CA GLY A 248 16.40 28.23 13.04
C GLY A 248 17.21 28.30 14.32
N GLU A 249 17.69 29.48 14.65
CA GLU A 249 18.46 29.74 15.84
C GLU A 249 17.57 30.41 16.90
N THR A 250 17.80 30.07 18.17
CA THR A 250 17.26 30.86 19.26
C THR A 250 18.11 32.14 19.37
N PRO A 251 17.56 33.33 19.31
CA PRO A 251 18.32 34.57 19.49
C PRO A 251 19.13 34.48 20.79
N ARG A 252 20.43 34.66 20.70
CA ARG A 252 21.29 34.72 21.89
C ARG A 252 20.93 35.99 22.68
N ASP A 253 20.72 35.84 23.98
CA ASP A 253 20.53 37.00 24.85
C ASP A 253 21.85 37.82 24.82
N PRO A 254 21.83 39.10 24.46
CA PRO A 254 23.04 39.95 24.48
C PRO A 254 23.70 40.05 25.86
N ALA A 255 23.09 39.46 26.91
CA ALA A 255 23.65 39.39 28.24
C ALA A 255 24.64 38.22 28.49
N ASP A 256 24.67 37.21 27.59
CA ASP A 256 25.57 36.04 27.72
C ASP A 256 27.00 36.30 27.18
N ASP A 257 27.26 37.47 26.60
CA ASP A 257 28.58 37.90 26.08
C ASP A 257 29.37 38.80 27.05
N ARG A 258 29.06 38.71 28.35
CA ARG A 258 29.81 39.48 29.37
C ARG A 258 30.50 38.63 30.40
#